data_daded3d26abec8433e6e84cee2b98c9a
#
_entry.id   daded3d26abec8433e6e84cee2b98c9a
#
_cell.length_a   1.000
_cell.length_b   1.000
_cell.length_c   1.000
_cell.angle_alpha   90.00
_cell.angle_beta   90.00
_cell.angle_gamma   90.00
#
_symmetry.space_group_name_H-M   'P 1'
#
loop_
_entity.id
_entity.type
_entity.pdbx_description
1 polymer ?
#
loop_
_entity_poly.entity_id
_entity_poly.type
_entity_poly.pdbx_seq_one_letter_code
_entity_poly.pdbx_strand_id
1 'polypeptide(L)'
;MEELLLILGVVTFLFALVSARFDNSFITPPMVFAGAGVLIALLFRNFVEKEFAKEALELVAELTLVIVLFIDASRINLPLLFREHKIPVRLLGISLPLTVLFGAVVAAFIFSEFSIWEAGLLAAILAPTDAALGQAVVSSPIVPVRIRQALNVESGLNDGMVLPLVMLFAALATIGEGVEQSNWMVYWLMQITLGPLVGILVGFGSGYLLRASTRRGLVNENFLRLSGVAVALVAWAGAIQVGGNGFIAAFVGGMAISGFANSIGEPLRDFGEAEGQLFGLATFLLFGMIALVPAIETADANCYLYAALSLTVIRMLPTALSLIGLKLKASTVLFLSWFGPRGLASLLFALLVIGEFNLPHGEQILTISVLTVVFSMAAHGISAVPGARLYAAQIGKHQDHEDDPLEHRHSESHRDKFTVR
;
A
#
# COMPACT_ATOMS: atom_id res chain seq x y z
N MET A 1 -3.62 -18.16 -20.97
CA MET A 1 -3.57 -16.68 -21.11
C MET A 1 -4.95 -16.12 -21.49
N GLU A 2 -5.52 -16.56 -22.61
CA GLU A 2 -6.80 -16.04 -23.12
C GLU A 2 -7.94 -16.18 -22.12
N GLU A 3 -8.01 -17.30 -21.42
CA GLU A 3 -9.02 -17.58 -20.39
C GLU A 3 -8.94 -16.62 -19.18
N LEU A 4 -7.72 -16.33 -18.70
CA LEU A 4 -7.53 -15.38 -17.61
C LEU A 4 -7.92 -13.94 -18.02
N LEU A 5 -7.56 -13.55 -19.23
CA LEU A 5 -7.97 -12.24 -19.78
C LEU A 5 -9.48 -12.17 -19.97
N LEU A 6 -10.11 -13.24 -20.44
CA LEU A 6 -11.57 -13.31 -20.55
C LEU A 6 -12.23 -13.18 -19.18
N ILE A 7 -11.77 -13.93 -18.19
CA ILE A 7 -12.26 -13.89 -16.82
C ILE A 7 -12.14 -12.48 -16.24
N LEU A 8 -10.95 -11.88 -16.31
CA LEU A 8 -10.70 -10.52 -15.84
C LEU A 8 -11.62 -9.51 -16.53
N GLY A 9 -11.73 -9.60 -17.86
CA GLY A 9 -12.60 -8.74 -18.65
C GLY A 9 -14.06 -8.86 -18.26
N VAL A 10 -14.57 -10.09 -18.13
CA VAL A 10 -15.97 -10.36 -17.75
C VAL A 10 -16.25 -9.86 -16.32
N VAL A 11 -15.39 -10.17 -15.35
CA VAL A 11 -15.57 -9.74 -13.95
C VAL A 11 -15.52 -8.21 -13.85
N THR A 12 -14.55 -7.57 -14.51
CA THR A 12 -14.44 -6.10 -14.54
C THR A 12 -15.66 -5.46 -15.18
N PHE A 13 -16.11 -5.98 -16.33
CA PHE A 13 -17.29 -5.45 -17.02
C PHE A 13 -18.57 -5.61 -16.17
N LEU A 14 -18.81 -6.79 -15.61
CA LEU A 14 -19.98 -7.03 -14.75
C LEU A 14 -19.95 -6.15 -13.49
N PHE A 15 -18.77 -5.97 -12.89
CA PHE A 15 -18.63 -5.07 -11.74
C PHE A 15 -18.89 -3.61 -12.13
N ALA A 16 -18.41 -3.15 -13.29
CA ALA A 16 -18.62 -1.78 -13.77
C ALA A 16 -20.12 -1.43 -13.88
N LEU A 17 -20.98 -2.40 -14.32
CA LEU A 17 -22.42 -2.21 -14.43
C LEU A 17 -23.13 -1.91 -13.10
N VAL A 18 -22.53 -2.32 -11.99
CA VAL A 18 -23.13 -2.21 -10.66
C VAL A 18 -22.28 -1.42 -9.66
N SER A 19 -21.12 -0.93 -10.07
CA SER A 19 -20.07 -0.31 -9.22
C SER A 19 -20.61 0.80 -8.33
N ALA A 20 -21.46 1.69 -8.85
CA ALA A 20 -22.05 2.79 -8.08
C ALA A 20 -22.87 2.33 -6.86
N ARG A 21 -23.35 1.08 -6.84
CA ARG A 21 -24.05 0.52 -5.67
C ARG A 21 -23.10 0.20 -4.52
N PHE A 22 -21.81 0.08 -4.81
CA PHE A 22 -20.79 -0.28 -3.83
C PHE A 22 -20.08 0.93 -3.21
N ASP A 23 -20.24 2.15 -3.76
CA ASP A 23 -19.58 3.37 -3.28
C ASP A 23 -19.80 3.67 -1.78
N ASN A 24 -20.98 3.29 -1.25
CA ASN A 24 -21.32 3.45 0.17
C ASN A 24 -21.62 2.11 0.86
N SER A 25 -21.17 1.00 0.28
CA SER A 25 -21.33 -0.35 0.82
C SER A 25 -20.15 -0.74 1.72
N PHE A 26 -20.37 -1.74 2.55
CA PHE A 26 -19.28 -2.43 3.26
C PHE A 26 -18.50 -3.38 2.35
N ILE A 27 -19.04 -3.73 1.18
CA ILE A 27 -18.36 -4.56 0.19
C ILE A 27 -17.49 -3.65 -0.68
N THR A 28 -16.18 -3.84 -0.62
CA THR A 28 -15.20 -3.09 -1.41
C THR A 28 -14.91 -3.79 -2.74
N PRO A 29 -14.46 -3.06 -3.80
CA PRO A 29 -14.05 -3.68 -5.05
C PRO A 29 -13.05 -4.83 -4.88
N PRO A 30 -11.98 -4.73 -4.05
CA PRO A 30 -11.09 -5.85 -3.76
C PRO A 30 -11.78 -7.10 -3.23
N MET A 31 -12.80 -6.96 -2.36
CA MET A 31 -13.57 -8.10 -1.86
C MET A 31 -14.32 -8.83 -2.98
N VAL A 32 -14.92 -8.07 -3.91
CA VAL A 32 -15.67 -8.65 -5.03
C VAL A 32 -14.74 -9.43 -5.94
N PHE A 33 -13.58 -8.86 -6.28
CA PHE A 33 -12.62 -9.51 -7.16
C PHE A 33 -11.96 -10.73 -6.51
N ALA A 34 -11.56 -10.65 -5.25
CA ALA A 34 -11.04 -11.80 -4.50
C ALA A 34 -12.11 -12.90 -4.38
N GLY A 35 -13.35 -12.54 -4.05
CA GLY A 35 -14.48 -13.49 -3.98
C GLY A 35 -14.81 -14.13 -5.33
N ALA A 36 -14.77 -13.36 -6.42
CA ALA A 36 -14.90 -13.89 -7.78
C ALA A 36 -13.78 -14.88 -8.11
N GLY A 37 -12.53 -14.56 -7.72
CA GLY A 37 -11.39 -15.46 -7.86
C GLY A 37 -11.60 -16.80 -7.16
N VAL A 38 -12.03 -16.76 -5.88
CA VAL A 38 -12.36 -17.98 -5.12
C VAL A 38 -13.46 -18.78 -5.81
N LEU A 39 -14.54 -18.11 -6.23
CA LEU A 39 -15.65 -18.79 -6.90
C LEU A 39 -15.20 -19.50 -8.18
N ILE A 40 -14.36 -18.86 -8.97
CA ILE A 40 -13.77 -19.43 -10.18
C ILE A 40 -12.91 -20.63 -9.84
N ALA A 41 -12.03 -20.52 -8.83
CA ALA A 41 -11.20 -21.62 -8.37
C ALA A 41 -12.01 -22.86 -7.93
N LEU A 42 -13.13 -22.63 -7.26
CA LEU A 42 -14.00 -23.72 -6.80
C LEU A 42 -14.83 -24.36 -7.91
N LEU A 43 -15.36 -23.55 -8.84
CA LEU A 43 -16.23 -24.03 -9.92
C LEU A 43 -15.45 -24.65 -11.09
N PHE A 44 -14.24 -24.13 -11.35
CA PHE A 44 -13.42 -24.48 -12.52
C PHE A 44 -12.06 -25.01 -12.11
N ARG A 45 -12.02 -25.93 -11.15
CA ARG A 45 -10.82 -26.48 -10.51
C ARG A 45 -9.74 -27.02 -11.48
N ASN A 46 -10.13 -27.38 -12.72
CA ASN A 46 -9.26 -27.90 -13.78
C ASN A 46 -9.06 -26.92 -14.94
N PHE A 47 -9.61 -25.71 -14.89
CA PHE A 47 -9.68 -24.81 -16.03
C PHE A 47 -8.42 -23.93 -16.17
N VAL A 48 -7.72 -23.68 -15.06
CA VAL A 48 -6.49 -22.90 -15.08
C VAL A 48 -5.36 -23.77 -14.57
N GLU A 49 -4.34 -23.97 -15.41
CA GLU A 49 -3.10 -24.61 -14.98
C GLU A 49 -2.50 -23.76 -13.84
N LYS A 50 -2.33 -24.38 -12.66
CA LYS A 50 -1.90 -23.69 -11.45
C LYS A 50 -0.54 -23.00 -11.62
N GLU A 51 0.36 -23.61 -12.37
CA GLU A 51 1.71 -23.11 -12.63
C GLU A 51 1.68 -21.83 -13.46
N PHE A 52 0.91 -21.84 -14.55
CA PHE A 52 0.70 -20.66 -15.39
C PHE A 52 0.00 -19.51 -14.63
N ALA A 53 -0.99 -19.83 -13.79
CA ALA A 53 -1.67 -18.83 -12.99
C ALA A 53 -0.75 -18.21 -11.93
N LYS A 54 0.22 -18.97 -11.40
CA LYS A 54 1.23 -18.48 -10.47
C LYS A 54 2.19 -17.50 -11.17
N GLU A 55 2.72 -17.87 -12.34
CA GLU A 55 3.57 -16.97 -13.15
C GLU A 55 2.83 -15.67 -13.52
N ALA A 56 1.56 -15.78 -13.92
CA ALA A 56 0.74 -14.61 -14.22
C ALA A 56 0.52 -13.72 -12.98
N LEU A 57 0.30 -14.34 -11.80
CA LEU A 57 0.16 -13.60 -10.55
C LEU A 57 1.46 -12.86 -10.21
N GLU A 58 2.61 -13.51 -10.31
CA GLU A 58 3.92 -12.90 -10.03
C GLU A 58 4.17 -11.70 -10.95
N LEU A 59 3.98 -11.84 -12.27
CA LEU A 59 4.16 -10.76 -13.24
C LEU A 59 3.19 -9.58 -12.99
N VAL A 60 1.90 -9.89 -12.81
CA VAL A 60 0.88 -8.85 -12.54
C VAL A 60 1.16 -8.18 -11.22
N ALA A 61 1.56 -8.93 -10.18
CA ALA A 61 1.93 -8.39 -8.88
C ALA A 61 3.12 -7.44 -8.98
N GLU A 62 4.18 -7.84 -9.70
CA GLU A 62 5.37 -7.03 -9.90
C GLU A 62 5.06 -5.70 -10.60
N LEU A 63 4.36 -5.74 -11.73
CA LEU A 63 3.95 -4.54 -12.47
C LEU A 63 3.01 -3.66 -11.64
N THR A 64 2.09 -4.28 -10.91
CA THR A 64 1.18 -3.57 -10.00
C THR A 64 1.96 -2.81 -8.94
N LEU A 65 2.94 -3.48 -8.30
CA LEU A 65 3.74 -2.87 -7.24
C LEU A 65 4.55 -1.67 -7.77
N VAL A 66 5.19 -1.82 -8.94
CA VAL A 66 5.94 -0.72 -9.59
C VAL A 66 5.05 0.49 -9.84
N ILE A 67 3.87 0.26 -10.44
CA ILE A 67 2.94 1.34 -10.80
C ILE A 67 2.34 1.99 -9.55
N VAL A 68 1.87 1.20 -8.61
CA VAL A 68 1.24 1.70 -7.37
C VAL A 68 2.24 2.50 -6.54
N LEU A 69 3.44 1.96 -6.29
CA LEU A 69 4.49 2.67 -5.55
C LEU A 69 4.85 4.02 -6.18
N PHE A 70 4.99 4.07 -7.51
CA PHE A 70 5.30 5.30 -8.23
C PHE A 70 4.16 6.32 -8.12
N ILE A 71 2.93 5.88 -8.36
CA ILE A 71 1.75 6.76 -8.39
C ILE A 71 1.48 7.31 -6.99
N ASP A 72 1.48 6.48 -5.96
CA ASP A 72 1.23 6.90 -4.59
C ASP A 72 2.29 7.90 -4.12
N ALA A 73 3.57 7.63 -4.41
CA ALA A 73 4.65 8.57 -4.15
C ALA A 73 4.51 9.89 -4.94
N SER A 74 4.02 9.84 -6.19
CA SER A 74 3.84 11.04 -7.04
C SER A 74 2.72 11.97 -6.55
N ARG A 75 1.78 11.47 -5.76
CA ARG A 75 0.65 12.23 -5.17
C ARG A 75 1.06 13.02 -3.94
N ILE A 76 2.23 12.76 -3.37
CA ILE A 76 2.67 13.40 -2.14
C ILE A 76 2.95 14.87 -2.40
N ASN A 77 2.18 15.73 -1.72
CA ASN A 77 2.44 17.15 -1.70
C ASN A 77 3.48 17.46 -0.62
N LEU A 78 4.77 17.40 -0.98
CA LEU A 78 5.88 17.64 -0.06
C LEU A 78 5.77 18.97 0.71
N PRO A 79 5.47 20.13 0.09
CA PRO A 79 5.24 21.37 0.82
C PRO A 79 4.14 21.30 1.87
N LEU A 80 3.02 20.62 1.56
CA LEU A 80 1.92 20.45 2.49
C LEU A 80 2.29 19.47 3.61
N LEU A 81 3.02 18.40 3.29
CA LEU A 81 3.54 17.46 4.27
C LEU A 81 4.44 18.17 5.29
N PHE A 82 5.33 19.04 4.84
CA PHE A 82 6.18 19.84 5.75
C PHE A 82 5.39 20.83 6.60
N ARG A 83 4.25 21.32 6.13
CA ARG A 83 3.38 22.26 6.88
C ARG A 83 2.51 21.55 7.92
N GLU A 84 1.92 20.41 7.58
CA GLU A 84 0.99 19.63 8.42
C GLU A 84 1.63 18.30 8.92
N HIS A 85 2.93 18.30 9.18
CA HIS A 85 3.76 17.13 9.39
C HIS A 85 3.55 16.35 10.69
N LYS A 86 2.91 16.97 11.72
CA LYS A 86 2.96 16.38 13.08
C LYS A 86 2.36 14.97 13.19
N ILE A 87 1.21 14.71 12.57
CA ILE A 87 0.58 13.38 12.61
C ILE A 87 1.28 12.42 11.65
N PRO A 88 1.44 12.73 10.33
CA PRO A 88 2.11 11.81 9.40
C PRO A 88 3.53 11.43 9.81
N VAL A 89 4.35 12.38 10.28
CA VAL A 89 5.71 12.10 10.73
C VAL A 89 5.74 11.13 11.90
N ARG A 90 4.77 11.22 12.82
CA ARG A 90 4.70 10.28 13.94
C ARG A 90 4.19 8.91 13.51
N LEU A 91 3.24 8.85 12.58
CA LEU A 91 2.76 7.58 12.03
C LEU A 91 3.85 6.87 11.26
N LEU A 92 4.58 7.57 10.41
CA LEU A 92 5.65 6.99 9.58
C LEU A 92 6.97 6.80 10.34
N GLY A 93 7.39 7.79 11.14
CA GLY A 93 8.71 7.79 11.78
C GLY A 93 8.75 7.07 13.13
N ILE A 94 7.62 6.90 13.81
CA ILE A 94 7.54 6.26 15.12
C ILE A 94 6.63 5.03 15.08
N SER A 95 5.37 5.20 14.65
CA SER A 95 4.40 4.11 14.66
C SER A 95 4.84 2.95 13.75
N LEU A 96 5.26 3.23 12.52
CA LEU A 96 5.66 2.21 11.56
C LEU A 96 6.85 1.36 12.06
N PRO A 97 8.00 1.93 12.49
CA PRO A 97 9.08 1.14 13.06
C PRO A 97 8.68 0.36 14.33
N LEU A 98 7.88 0.97 15.21
CA LEU A 98 7.38 0.28 16.40
C LEU A 98 6.43 -0.86 16.05
N THR A 99 5.61 -0.70 15.00
CA THR A 99 4.71 -1.77 14.50
C THR A 99 5.53 -2.95 13.97
N VAL A 100 6.59 -2.70 13.21
CA VAL A 100 7.50 -3.75 12.72
C VAL A 100 8.18 -4.44 13.90
N LEU A 101 8.77 -3.68 14.83
CA LEU A 101 9.46 -4.23 15.99
C LEU A 101 8.51 -5.08 16.87
N PHE A 102 7.35 -4.51 17.20
CA PHE A 102 6.39 -5.20 18.06
C PHE A 102 5.77 -6.43 17.37
N GLY A 103 5.49 -6.32 16.06
CA GLY A 103 5.03 -7.43 15.24
C GLY A 103 6.07 -8.55 15.17
N ALA A 104 7.35 -8.23 15.01
CA ALA A 104 8.44 -9.20 15.02
C ALA A 104 8.55 -9.93 16.36
N VAL A 105 8.46 -9.20 17.47
CA VAL A 105 8.45 -9.80 18.81
C VAL A 105 7.28 -10.76 18.96
N VAL A 106 6.06 -10.35 18.60
CA VAL A 106 4.86 -11.21 18.68
C VAL A 106 4.99 -12.42 17.77
N ALA A 107 5.52 -12.25 16.54
CA ALA A 107 5.76 -13.36 15.62
C ALA A 107 6.73 -14.39 16.21
N ALA A 108 7.86 -13.94 16.76
CA ALA A 108 8.86 -14.81 17.40
C ALA A 108 8.31 -15.58 18.63
N PHE A 109 7.32 -15.00 19.32
CA PHE A 109 6.65 -15.72 20.43
C PHE A 109 5.62 -16.74 19.96
N ILE A 110 4.91 -16.47 18.86
CA ILE A 110 3.85 -17.36 18.35
C ILE A 110 4.45 -18.47 17.49
N PHE A 111 5.44 -18.15 16.66
CA PHE A 111 6.10 -19.06 15.73
C PHE A 111 7.52 -19.34 16.20
N SER A 112 7.68 -20.32 17.07
CA SER A 112 8.99 -20.69 17.64
C SER A 112 9.98 -21.23 16.61
N GLU A 113 9.47 -21.70 15.46
CA GLU A 113 10.25 -22.17 14.31
C GLU A 113 10.85 -21.03 13.46
N PHE A 114 10.27 -19.83 13.51
CA PHE A 114 10.79 -18.70 12.76
C PHE A 114 12.12 -18.21 13.32
N SER A 115 13.05 -17.95 12.41
CA SER A 115 14.22 -17.14 12.76
C SER A 115 13.79 -15.72 13.12
N ILE A 116 14.63 -14.98 13.84
CA ILE A 116 14.36 -13.58 14.18
C ILE A 116 14.16 -12.71 12.91
N TRP A 117 14.81 -13.10 11.82
CA TRP A 117 14.72 -12.42 10.52
C TRP A 117 13.40 -12.71 9.81
N GLU A 118 12.90 -13.95 9.84
CA GLU A 118 11.59 -14.30 9.32
C GLU A 118 10.46 -13.66 10.12
N ALA A 119 10.60 -13.59 11.45
CA ALA A 119 9.66 -12.86 12.29
C ALA A 119 9.66 -11.35 11.98
N GLY A 120 10.84 -10.76 11.75
CA GLY A 120 11.00 -9.38 11.29
C GLY A 120 10.42 -9.16 9.90
N LEU A 121 10.64 -10.10 8.99
CA LEU A 121 10.10 -10.09 7.62
C LEU A 121 8.57 -10.10 7.61
N LEU A 122 7.95 -11.04 8.34
CA LEU A 122 6.49 -11.11 8.46
C LEU A 122 5.91 -9.80 9.00
N ALA A 123 6.52 -9.25 10.05
CA ALA A 123 6.09 -7.98 10.62
C ALA A 123 6.26 -6.81 9.64
N ALA A 124 7.35 -6.76 8.87
CA ALA A 124 7.58 -5.74 7.86
C ALA A 124 6.58 -5.84 6.69
N ILE A 125 6.32 -7.04 6.17
CA ILE A 125 5.31 -7.29 5.12
C ILE A 125 3.92 -6.82 5.56
N LEU A 126 3.59 -6.99 6.83
CA LEU A 126 2.28 -6.65 7.38
C LEU A 126 2.21 -5.26 8.04
N ALA A 127 3.28 -4.47 8.02
CA ALA A 127 3.27 -3.13 8.59
C ALA A 127 2.60 -2.06 7.70
N PRO A 128 2.71 -2.08 6.35
CA PRO A 128 2.08 -1.11 5.47
C PRO A 128 0.55 -1.11 5.56
N THR A 129 -0.05 0.04 5.23
CA THR A 129 -1.50 0.24 5.24
C THR A 129 -1.99 0.65 3.85
N ASP A 130 -3.18 0.23 3.48
CA ASP A 130 -3.76 0.40 2.14
C ASP A 130 -4.91 1.42 2.16
N ALA A 131 -4.73 2.55 1.49
CA ALA A 131 -5.76 3.58 1.39
C ALA A 131 -6.98 3.13 0.57
N ALA A 132 -6.82 2.21 -0.38
CA ALA A 132 -7.91 1.73 -1.22
C ALA A 132 -8.96 0.94 -0.41
N LEU A 133 -8.50 0.12 0.54
CA LEU A 133 -9.39 -0.56 1.50
C LEU A 133 -10.01 0.40 2.52
N GLY A 134 -9.37 1.54 2.78
CA GLY A 134 -9.85 2.63 3.62
C GLY A 134 -10.64 3.72 2.88
N GLN A 135 -10.92 3.57 1.58
CA GLN A 135 -11.48 4.61 0.71
C GLN A 135 -12.74 5.26 1.30
N ALA A 136 -13.66 4.47 1.85
CA ALA A 136 -14.88 4.98 2.49
C ALA A 136 -14.63 5.93 3.67
N VAL A 137 -13.45 5.86 4.29
CA VAL A 137 -13.03 6.75 5.38
C VAL A 137 -12.29 7.96 4.83
N VAL A 138 -11.30 7.74 3.96
CA VAL A 138 -10.43 8.83 3.47
C VAL A 138 -11.11 9.75 2.47
N SER A 139 -12.17 9.32 1.78
CA SER A 139 -13.00 10.17 0.94
C SER A 139 -14.21 10.76 1.65
N SER A 140 -14.51 10.34 2.88
CA SER A 140 -15.72 10.73 3.61
C SER A 140 -15.70 12.21 4.02
N PRO A 141 -16.68 13.03 3.59
CA PRO A 141 -16.71 14.45 3.94
C PRO A 141 -17.00 14.72 5.43
N ILE A 142 -17.52 13.74 6.17
CA ILE A 142 -17.78 13.85 7.60
C ILE A 142 -16.54 13.65 8.48
N VAL A 143 -15.44 13.11 7.92
CA VAL A 143 -14.15 12.97 8.60
C VAL A 143 -13.32 14.23 8.36
N PRO A 144 -12.73 14.87 9.40
CA PRO A 144 -11.92 16.08 9.24
C PRO A 144 -10.82 15.90 8.19
N VAL A 145 -10.63 16.94 7.35
CA VAL A 145 -9.67 16.91 6.22
C VAL A 145 -8.27 16.52 6.69
N ARG A 146 -7.83 17.04 7.83
CA ARG A 146 -6.52 16.77 8.41
C ARG A 146 -6.31 15.28 8.74
N ILE A 147 -7.33 14.61 9.26
CA ILE A 147 -7.28 13.18 9.61
C ILE A 147 -7.25 12.33 8.33
N ARG A 148 -8.09 12.68 7.34
CA ARG A 148 -8.08 12.03 6.01
C ARG A 148 -6.73 12.16 5.32
N GLN A 149 -6.14 13.35 5.34
CA GLN A 149 -4.81 13.60 4.78
C GLN A 149 -3.72 12.82 5.52
N ALA A 150 -3.80 12.72 6.86
CA ALA A 150 -2.83 11.96 7.62
C ALA A 150 -2.85 10.47 7.26
N LEU A 151 -4.03 9.87 7.11
CA LEU A 151 -4.20 8.48 6.66
C LEU A 151 -3.72 8.28 5.22
N ASN A 152 -4.05 9.21 4.30
CA ASN A 152 -3.59 9.14 2.91
C ASN A 152 -2.07 9.24 2.79
N VAL A 153 -1.44 10.16 3.54
CA VAL A 153 0.02 10.32 3.54
C VAL A 153 0.70 9.11 4.18
N GLU A 154 0.11 8.57 5.25
CA GLU A 154 0.62 7.34 5.87
C GLU A 154 0.62 6.21 4.84
N SER A 155 -0.53 5.91 4.25
CA SER A 155 -0.65 4.79 3.29
C SER A 155 0.20 4.99 2.03
N GLY A 156 0.29 6.22 1.50
CA GLY A 156 1.08 6.48 0.29
C GLY A 156 2.60 6.46 0.50
N LEU A 157 3.08 6.54 1.74
CA LEU A 157 4.52 6.55 2.04
C LEU A 157 5.03 5.26 2.69
N ASN A 158 4.19 4.58 3.47
CA ASN A 158 4.63 3.45 4.28
C ASN A 158 5.09 2.25 3.43
N ASP A 159 4.48 2.01 2.27
CA ASP A 159 4.84 0.93 1.35
C ASP A 159 6.30 1.08 0.90
N GLY A 160 6.66 2.27 0.39
CA GLY A 160 8.03 2.54 -0.05
C GLY A 160 9.04 2.63 1.09
N MET A 161 8.60 3.08 2.30
CA MET A 161 9.48 3.16 3.48
C MET A 161 9.78 1.79 4.08
N VAL A 162 8.85 0.86 4.02
CA VAL A 162 9.00 -0.50 4.56
C VAL A 162 9.77 -1.42 3.61
N LEU A 163 9.69 -1.20 2.31
CA LEU A 163 10.31 -2.07 1.32
C LEU A 163 11.80 -2.36 1.57
N PRO A 164 12.67 -1.37 1.93
CA PRO A 164 14.05 -1.66 2.30
C PRO A 164 14.21 -2.61 3.49
N LEU A 165 13.28 -2.56 4.46
CA LEU A 165 13.26 -3.47 5.62
C LEU A 165 12.81 -4.87 5.21
N VAL A 166 11.81 -4.99 4.34
CA VAL A 166 11.36 -6.26 3.77
C VAL A 166 12.52 -6.97 3.06
N MET A 167 13.21 -6.25 2.17
CA MET A 167 14.36 -6.79 1.43
C MET A 167 15.53 -7.16 2.36
N LEU A 168 15.78 -6.34 3.39
CA LEU A 168 16.82 -6.63 4.39
C LEU A 168 16.51 -7.90 5.18
N PHE A 169 15.29 -8.01 5.72
CA PHE A 169 14.92 -9.16 6.51
C PHE A 169 14.84 -10.44 5.68
N ALA A 170 14.38 -10.37 4.43
CA ALA A 170 14.38 -11.48 3.50
C ALA A 170 15.81 -11.98 3.21
N ALA A 171 16.72 -11.06 2.90
CA ALA A 171 18.13 -11.39 2.69
C ALA A 171 18.78 -12.01 3.95
N LEU A 172 18.51 -11.48 5.15
CA LEU A 172 19.04 -12.00 6.40
C LEU A 172 18.46 -13.38 6.77
N ALA A 173 17.22 -13.64 6.41
CA ALA A 173 16.56 -14.94 6.64
C ALA A 173 17.19 -16.07 5.82
N THR A 174 17.77 -15.77 4.67
CA THR A 174 18.41 -16.76 3.78
C THR A 174 19.90 -17.02 4.06
N ILE A 175 20.56 -16.18 4.86
CA ILE A 175 22.03 -16.31 5.15
C ILE A 175 22.38 -17.64 5.82
N GLY A 176 21.44 -18.35 6.48
CA GLY A 176 21.67 -19.67 7.09
C GLY A 176 21.90 -20.81 6.08
N GLU A 177 21.59 -20.65 4.80
CA GLU A 177 21.58 -21.70 3.78
C GLU A 177 22.80 -21.71 2.83
N GLY A 178 23.95 -21.13 3.22
CA GLY A 178 25.21 -21.30 2.46
C GLY A 178 25.56 -20.19 1.46
N VAL A 179 24.91 -19.03 1.54
CA VAL A 179 25.35 -17.84 0.81
C VAL A 179 26.61 -17.28 1.48
N GLU A 180 27.70 -17.15 0.72
CA GLU A 180 28.95 -16.57 1.22
C GLU A 180 28.69 -15.21 1.90
N GLN A 181 28.96 -15.17 3.19
CA GLN A 181 28.64 -14.06 4.11
C GLN A 181 29.31 -12.73 3.75
N SER A 182 30.27 -12.74 2.82
CA SER A 182 31.10 -11.57 2.53
C SER A 182 30.46 -10.53 1.59
N ASN A 183 29.45 -10.90 0.78
CA ASN A 183 28.93 -10.03 -0.27
C ASN A 183 27.51 -9.48 -0.04
N TRP A 184 26.74 -10.05 0.90
CA TRP A 184 25.34 -9.64 1.09
C TRP A 184 25.18 -8.18 1.55
N MET A 185 26.08 -7.70 2.43
CA MET A 185 26.07 -6.30 2.90
C MET A 185 26.30 -5.32 1.74
N VAL A 186 27.26 -5.66 0.86
CA VAL A 186 27.54 -4.85 -0.34
C VAL A 186 26.33 -4.88 -1.27
N TYR A 187 25.76 -6.05 -1.51
CA TYR A 187 24.57 -6.21 -2.33
C TYR A 187 23.41 -5.38 -1.77
N TRP A 188 23.10 -5.49 -0.48
CA TRP A 188 22.05 -4.72 0.16
C TRP A 188 22.32 -3.20 0.11
N LEU A 189 23.55 -2.77 0.37
CA LEU A 189 23.94 -1.36 0.24
C LEU A 189 23.76 -0.85 -1.19
N MET A 190 24.08 -1.64 -2.20
CA MET A 190 23.82 -1.30 -3.60
C MET A 190 22.33 -1.14 -3.86
N GLN A 191 21.50 -2.06 -3.36
CA GLN A 191 20.04 -2.00 -3.51
C GLN A 191 19.44 -0.71 -2.95
N ILE A 192 19.83 -0.33 -1.73
CA ILE A 192 19.28 0.85 -1.04
C ILE A 192 19.95 2.18 -1.43
N THR A 193 21.06 2.16 -2.18
CA THR A 193 21.74 3.39 -2.64
C THR A 193 21.48 3.64 -4.12
N LEU A 194 21.67 2.64 -4.98
CA LEU A 194 21.50 2.79 -6.43
C LEU A 194 20.03 2.92 -6.82
N GLY A 195 19.13 2.22 -6.12
CA GLY A 195 17.69 2.37 -6.32
C GLY A 195 17.22 3.82 -6.20
N PRO A 196 17.42 4.48 -5.04
CA PRO A 196 17.09 5.91 -4.88
C PRO A 196 17.80 6.83 -5.86
N LEU A 197 19.08 6.60 -6.15
CA LEU A 197 19.83 7.44 -7.11
C LEU A 197 19.20 7.40 -8.50
N VAL A 198 18.91 6.21 -9.02
CA VAL A 198 18.23 6.07 -10.32
C VAL A 198 16.82 6.67 -10.25
N GLY A 199 16.08 6.44 -9.19
CA GLY A 199 14.76 7.02 -8.97
C GLY A 199 14.78 8.54 -9.03
N ILE A 200 15.72 9.19 -8.33
CA ILE A 200 15.89 10.66 -8.36
C ILE A 200 16.23 11.13 -9.78
N LEU A 201 17.20 10.50 -10.43
CA LEU A 201 17.65 10.89 -11.77
C LEU A 201 16.53 10.77 -12.80
N VAL A 202 15.83 9.64 -12.80
CA VAL A 202 14.73 9.38 -13.73
C VAL A 202 13.52 10.26 -13.41
N GLY A 203 13.09 10.32 -12.15
CA GLY A 203 11.90 11.09 -11.75
C GLY A 203 12.08 12.59 -11.93
N PHE A 204 13.21 13.16 -11.48
CA PHE A 204 13.51 14.58 -11.66
C PHE A 204 13.78 14.91 -13.12
N GLY A 205 14.57 14.10 -13.83
CA GLY A 205 14.87 14.29 -15.26
C GLY A 205 13.61 14.26 -16.12
N SER A 206 12.76 13.24 -15.92
CA SER A 206 11.48 13.11 -16.62
C SER A 206 10.53 14.27 -16.29
N GLY A 207 10.41 14.64 -15.01
CA GLY A 207 9.59 15.79 -14.59
C GLY A 207 10.05 17.10 -15.23
N TYR A 208 11.36 17.35 -15.29
CA TYR A 208 11.90 18.52 -15.96
C TYR A 208 11.62 18.51 -17.46
N LEU A 209 11.85 17.39 -18.14
CA LEU A 209 11.61 17.24 -19.58
C LEU A 209 10.12 17.37 -19.92
N LEU A 210 9.24 16.72 -19.18
CA LEU A 210 7.77 16.82 -19.37
C LEU A 210 7.30 18.25 -19.17
N ARG A 211 7.75 18.93 -18.12
CA ARG A 211 7.44 20.34 -17.88
C ARG A 211 7.90 21.25 -19.03
N ALA A 212 9.12 21.04 -19.52
CA ALA A 212 9.68 21.83 -20.62
C ALA A 212 8.92 21.60 -21.92
N SER A 213 8.54 20.35 -22.21
CA SER A 213 7.78 19.96 -23.39
C SER A 213 6.33 20.45 -23.34
N THR A 214 5.68 20.36 -22.18
CA THR A 214 4.31 20.88 -21.97
C THR A 214 4.26 22.39 -22.17
N ARG A 215 5.24 23.14 -21.63
CA ARG A 215 5.34 24.59 -21.84
C ARG A 215 5.51 24.99 -23.29
N ARG A 216 6.10 24.14 -24.12
CA ARG A 216 6.29 24.33 -25.55
C ARG A 216 5.11 23.83 -26.40
N GLY A 217 4.06 23.28 -25.79
CA GLY A 217 2.93 22.70 -26.50
C GLY A 217 3.25 21.41 -27.27
N LEU A 218 4.35 20.72 -26.92
CA LEU A 218 4.80 19.50 -27.63
C LEU A 218 4.14 18.22 -27.09
N VAL A 219 3.51 18.27 -25.93
CA VAL A 219 2.92 17.09 -25.27
C VAL A 219 1.41 17.14 -25.36
N ASN A 220 0.84 16.07 -25.90
CA ASN A 220 -0.61 15.82 -25.87
C ASN A 220 -1.01 15.31 -24.49
N GLU A 221 -2.19 15.67 -23.99
CA GLU A 221 -2.69 15.29 -22.66
C GLU A 221 -2.74 13.78 -22.46
N ASN A 222 -3.16 13.01 -23.48
CA ASN A 222 -3.19 11.54 -23.40
C ASN A 222 -1.80 10.95 -23.20
N PHE A 223 -0.79 11.45 -23.91
CA PHE A 223 0.59 11.00 -23.73
C PHE A 223 1.21 11.51 -22.43
N LEU A 224 0.77 12.64 -21.90
CA LEU A 224 1.17 13.11 -20.59
C LEU A 224 0.66 12.12 -19.50
N ARG A 225 -0.56 11.62 -19.63
CA ARG A 225 -1.13 10.60 -18.76
C ARG A 225 -0.31 9.31 -18.80
N LEU A 226 -0.04 8.78 -20.00
CA LEU A 226 0.77 7.56 -20.20
C LEU A 226 2.22 7.69 -19.69
N SER A 227 2.77 8.91 -19.66
CA SER A 227 4.15 9.14 -19.24
C SER A 227 4.42 8.73 -17.80
N GLY A 228 3.42 8.70 -16.92
CA GLY A 228 3.57 8.24 -15.54
C GLY A 228 3.99 6.77 -15.46
N VAL A 229 3.27 5.91 -16.19
CA VAL A 229 3.59 4.48 -16.28
C VAL A 229 4.96 4.29 -16.94
N ALA A 230 5.24 5.03 -18.02
CA ALA A 230 6.54 4.93 -18.70
C ALA A 230 7.70 5.32 -17.79
N VAL A 231 7.57 6.40 -17.01
CA VAL A 231 8.61 6.84 -16.05
C VAL A 231 8.77 5.82 -14.92
N ALA A 232 7.68 5.25 -14.41
CA ALA A 232 7.74 4.19 -13.39
C ALA A 232 8.55 2.98 -13.89
N LEU A 233 8.24 2.51 -15.11
CA LEU A 233 8.95 1.36 -15.72
C LEU A 233 10.42 1.69 -16.02
N VAL A 234 10.73 2.89 -16.48
CA VAL A 234 12.12 3.33 -16.73
C VAL A 234 12.90 3.42 -15.42
N ALA A 235 12.30 3.90 -14.33
CA ALA A 235 12.96 3.95 -13.03
C ALA A 235 13.22 2.54 -12.50
N TRP A 236 12.22 1.67 -12.57
CA TRP A 236 12.30 0.28 -12.14
C TRP A 236 13.36 -0.50 -12.93
N ALA A 237 13.21 -0.57 -14.24
CA ALA A 237 14.13 -1.33 -15.09
C ALA A 237 15.55 -0.74 -15.11
N GLY A 238 15.66 0.59 -15.10
CA GLY A 238 16.96 1.29 -15.04
C GLY A 238 17.73 1.01 -13.76
N ALA A 239 17.06 0.90 -12.62
CA ALA A 239 17.71 0.56 -11.36
C ALA A 239 18.20 -0.91 -11.37
N ILE A 240 17.41 -1.84 -11.86
CA ILE A 240 17.80 -3.26 -11.98
C ILE A 240 19.06 -3.41 -12.85
N GLN A 241 19.16 -2.67 -13.98
CA GLN A 241 20.31 -2.73 -14.88
C GLN A 241 21.65 -2.31 -14.22
N VAL A 242 21.59 -1.49 -13.20
CA VAL A 242 22.79 -1.04 -12.46
C VAL A 242 22.98 -1.77 -11.13
N GLY A 243 22.17 -2.80 -10.85
CA GLY A 243 22.24 -3.58 -9.60
C GLY A 243 21.55 -2.92 -8.40
N GLY A 244 20.68 -1.93 -8.62
CA GLY A 244 19.85 -1.31 -7.60
C GLY A 244 18.46 -1.94 -7.50
N ASN A 245 17.70 -1.58 -6.47
CA ASN A 245 16.32 -2.05 -6.30
C ASN A 245 15.35 -1.23 -7.17
N GLY A 246 14.66 -1.90 -8.10
CA GLY A 246 13.71 -1.28 -9.02
C GLY A 246 12.48 -0.69 -8.33
N PHE A 247 11.94 -1.34 -7.30
CA PHE A 247 10.76 -0.88 -6.57
C PHE A 247 11.06 0.37 -5.76
N ILE A 248 12.25 0.41 -5.11
CA ILE A 248 12.73 1.62 -4.41
C ILE A 248 12.92 2.76 -5.41
N ALA A 249 13.46 2.46 -6.60
CA ALA A 249 13.65 3.45 -7.65
C ALA A 249 12.30 4.00 -8.17
N ALA A 250 11.30 3.15 -8.39
CA ALA A 250 9.96 3.57 -8.78
C ALA A 250 9.34 4.50 -7.72
N PHE A 251 9.39 4.13 -6.45
CA PHE A 251 8.89 4.93 -5.34
C PHE A 251 9.58 6.30 -5.25
N VAL A 252 10.91 6.31 -5.24
CA VAL A 252 11.69 7.55 -5.16
C VAL A 252 11.53 8.41 -6.41
N GLY A 253 11.39 7.77 -7.58
CA GLY A 253 11.07 8.43 -8.85
C GLY A 253 9.72 9.15 -8.82
N GLY A 254 8.71 8.50 -8.25
CA GLY A 254 7.40 9.09 -7.99
C GLY A 254 7.48 10.30 -7.05
N MET A 255 8.24 10.21 -5.96
CA MET A 255 8.48 11.36 -5.08
C MET A 255 9.22 12.50 -5.80
N ALA A 256 10.23 12.19 -6.61
CA ALA A 256 11.01 13.21 -7.33
C ALA A 256 10.17 13.95 -8.37
N ILE A 257 9.29 13.25 -9.11
CA ILE A 257 8.40 13.88 -10.10
C ILE A 257 7.29 14.71 -9.45
N SER A 258 6.90 14.41 -8.21
CA SER A 258 5.87 15.17 -7.47
C SER A 258 6.23 16.65 -7.31
N GLY A 259 7.51 17.00 -7.29
CA GLY A 259 8.00 18.38 -7.30
C GLY A 259 7.56 19.21 -8.52
N PHE A 260 7.16 18.55 -9.62
CA PHE A 260 6.67 19.19 -10.84
C PHE A 260 5.12 19.17 -10.95
N ALA A 261 4.42 18.72 -9.93
CA ALA A 261 2.98 18.49 -9.91
C ALA A 261 2.14 19.69 -10.36
N ASN A 262 2.55 20.91 -10.00
CA ASN A 262 1.85 22.14 -10.42
C ASN A 262 1.88 22.39 -11.94
N SER A 263 2.77 21.71 -12.65
CA SER A 263 2.96 21.93 -14.10
C SER A 263 2.47 20.78 -14.98
N ILE A 264 2.43 19.54 -14.42
CA ILE A 264 2.14 18.31 -15.16
C ILE A 264 1.22 17.36 -14.38
N GLY A 265 0.76 17.75 -13.19
CA GLY A 265 0.34 16.82 -12.14
C GLY A 265 -1.04 16.20 -12.28
N GLU A 266 -2.11 16.94 -12.69
CA GLU A 266 -3.46 16.34 -12.71
C GLU A 266 -3.57 15.19 -13.73
N PRO A 267 -3.21 15.37 -15.01
CA PRO A 267 -3.34 14.29 -15.99
C PRO A 267 -2.50 13.06 -15.66
N LEU A 268 -1.30 13.25 -15.08
CA LEU A 268 -0.40 12.18 -14.70
C LEU A 268 -0.98 11.30 -13.57
N ARG A 269 -1.72 11.92 -12.64
CA ARG A 269 -2.33 11.23 -11.49
C ARG A 269 -3.59 10.48 -11.86
N ASP A 270 -4.47 11.10 -12.65
CA ASP A 270 -5.78 10.54 -13.01
C ASP A 270 -5.66 9.22 -13.78
N PHE A 271 -4.72 9.18 -14.74
CA PHE A 271 -4.48 7.97 -15.52
C PHE A 271 -3.90 6.85 -14.65
N GLY A 272 -2.84 7.15 -13.91
CA GLY A 272 -2.20 6.17 -13.07
C GLY A 272 -3.13 5.59 -11.98
N GLU A 273 -4.16 6.32 -11.55
CA GLU A 273 -5.16 5.82 -10.62
C GLU A 273 -6.02 4.71 -11.25
N ALA A 274 -6.48 4.90 -12.48
CA ALA A 274 -7.32 3.92 -13.15
C ALA A 274 -6.54 2.64 -13.49
N GLU A 275 -5.30 2.77 -13.99
CA GLU A 275 -4.46 1.60 -14.28
C GLU A 275 -4.00 0.90 -13.02
N GLY A 276 -3.55 1.64 -11.99
CA GLY A 276 -3.20 1.06 -10.70
C GLY A 276 -4.38 0.31 -10.07
N GLN A 277 -5.59 0.86 -10.18
CA GLN A 277 -6.80 0.18 -9.74
C GLN A 277 -7.07 -1.09 -10.54
N LEU A 278 -6.98 -1.05 -11.87
CA LEU A 278 -7.20 -2.24 -12.73
C LEU A 278 -6.21 -3.36 -12.38
N PHE A 279 -4.93 -3.04 -12.29
CA PHE A 279 -3.89 -4.01 -11.93
C PHE A 279 -4.07 -4.53 -10.49
N GLY A 280 -4.43 -3.65 -9.55
CA GLY A 280 -4.75 -4.05 -8.18
C GLY A 280 -5.94 -5.02 -8.12
N LEU A 281 -7.02 -4.75 -8.85
CA LEU A 281 -8.19 -5.62 -8.92
C LEU A 281 -7.86 -6.96 -9.61
N ALA A 282 -7.03 -6.95 -10.67
CA ALA A 282 -6.52 -8.15 -11.30
C ALA A 282 -5.70 -8.99 -10.32
N THR A 283 -4.83 -8.35 -9.52
CA THR A 283 -4.08 -9.03 -8.45
C THR A 283 -5.02 -9.66 -7.42
N PHE A 284 -6.06 -8.95 -6.95
CA PHE A 284 -7.03 -9.52 -6.01
C PHE A 284 -7.84 -10.68 -6.61
N LEU A 285 -8.16 -10.64 -7.91
CA LEU A 285 -8.80 -11.74 -8.61
C LEU A 285 -7.91 -12.99 -8.62
N LEU A 286 -6.67 -12.84 -9.08
CA LEU A 286 -5.68 -13.92 -9.13
C LEU A 286 -5.33 -14.44 -7.73
N PHE A 287 -5.20 -13.56 -6.77
CA PHE A 287 -5.04 -13.88 -5.35
C PHE A 287 -6.17 -14.77 -4.83
N GLY A 288 -7.42 -14.41 -5.10
CA GLY A 288 -8.59 -15.23 -4.73
C GLY A 288 -8.57 -16.59 -5.41
N MET A 289 -8.11 -16.66 -6.67
CA MET A 289 -8.05 -17.91 -7.44
C MET A 289 -6.97 -18.86 -6.92
N ILE A 290 -5.82 -18.36 -6.50
CA ILE A 290 -4.62 -19.17 -6.31
C ILE A 290 -4.21 -19.30 -4.85
N ALA A 291 -4.25 -18.19 -4.10
CA ALA A 291 -3.64 -18.12 -2.77
C ALA A 291 -4.63 -18.31 -1.62
N LEU A 292 -5.88 -17.85 -1.77
CA LEU A 292 -6.80 -17.78 -0.64
C LEU A 292 -7.27 -19.15 -0.16
N VAL A 293 -7.67 -20.05 -1.08
CA VAL A 293 -8.13 -21.39 -0.69
C VAL A 293 -7.01 -22.23 -0.07
N PRO A 294 -5.81 -22.33 -0.67
CA PRO A 294 -4.69 -23.00 -0.03
C PRO A 294 -4.31 -22.42 1.34
N ALA A 295 -4.32 -21.09 1.48
CA ALA A 295 -4.02 -20.47 2.77
C ALA A 295 -5.00 -20.86 3.87
N ILE A 296 -6.30 -20.95 3.56
CA ILE A 296 -7.31 -21.40 4.53
C ILE A 296 -7.13 -22.89 4.88
N GLU A 297 -6.75 -23.72 3.90
CA GLU A 297 -6.57 -25.17 4.09
C GLU A 297 -5.30 -25.50 4.90
N THR A 298 -4.25 -24.69 4.78
CA THR A 298 -2.94 -24.93 5.45
C THR A 298 -2.77 -24.19 6.76
N ALA A 299 -3.61 -23.17 7.03
CA ALA A 299 -3.49 -22.33 8.20
C ALA A 299 -3.79 -23.09 9.51
N ASP A 300 -2.94 -22.92 10.50
CA ASP A 300 -3.18 -23.35 11.87
C ASP A 300 -3.76 -22.20 12.74
N ALA A 301 -4.05 -22.52 14.01
CA ALA A 301 -4.60 -21.54 14.96
C ALA A 301 -3.66 -20.34 15.19
N ASN A 302 -2.34 -20.54 15.10
CA ASN A 302 -1.34 -19.49 15.29
C ASN A 302 -1.38 -18.47 14.14
N CYS A 303 -1.59 -18.95 12.91
CA CYS A 303 -1.76 -18.07 11.74
C CYS A 303 -2.97 -17.15 11.91
N TYR A 304 -4.11 -17.68 12.33
CA TYR A 304 -5.31 -16.88 12.60
C TYR A 304 -5.13 -15.91 13.76
N LEU A 305 -4.45 -16.37 14.84
CA LEU A 305 -4.15 -15.53 16.00
C LEU A 305 -3.26 -14.34 15.61
N TYR A 306 -2.17 -14.60 14.87
CA TYR A 306 -1.27 -13.52 14.45
C TYR A 306 -1.96 -12.55 13.48
N ALA A 307 -2.75 -13.05 12.54
CA ALA A 307 -3.54 -12.21 11.63
C ALA A 307 -4.48 -11.25 12.40
N ALA A 308 -5.19 -11.76 13.41
CA ALA A 308 -6.04 -10.93 14.26
C ALA A 308 -5.26 -9.93 15.10
N LEU A 309 -4.13 -10.34 15.69
CA LEU A 309 -3.25 -9.46 16.47
C LEU A 309 -2.60 -8.39 15.60
N SER A 310 -2.24 -8.70 14.34
CA SER A 310 -1.66 -7.74 13.40
C SER A 310 -2.57 -6.55 13.14
N LEU A 311 -3.87 -6.76 13.05
CA LEU A 311 -4.85 -5.71 12.82
C LEU A 311 -5.23 -4.94 14.09
N THR A 312 -5.06 -5.57 15.25
CA THR A 312 -5.47 -5.01 16.54
C THR A 312 -4.25 -4.53 17.32
N VAL A 313 -3.72 -5.34 18.22
CA VAL A 313 -2.71 -4.93 19.20
C VAL A 313 -1.42 -4.48 18.52
N ILE A 314 -0.93 -5.23 17.52
CA ILE A 314 0.33 -4.94 16.83
C ILE A 314 0.26 -3.59 16.09
N ARG A 315 -0.88 -3.25 15.52
CA ARG A 315 -1.09 -1.96 14.84
C ARG A 315 -1.48 -0.85 15.83
N MET A 316 -2.50 -1.10 16.67
CA MET A 316 -3.14 -0.05 17.43
C MET A 316 -2.27 0.48 18.57
N LEU A 317 -1.52 -0.39 19.26
CA LEU A 317 -0.69 0.02 20.38
C LEU A 317 0.47 0.93 19.95
N PRO A 318 1.31 0.58 18.96
CA PRO A 318 2.36 1.47 18.45
C PRO A 318 1.82 2.80 17.92
N THR A 319 0.68 2.77 17.21
CA THR A 319 0.06 3.98 16.71
C THR A 319 -0.40 4.89 17.86
N ALA A 320 -1.09 4.35 18.85
CA ALA A 320 -1.51 5.11 20.02
C ALA A 320 -0.31 5.71 20.77
N LEU A 321 0.75 4.92 20.97
CA LEU A 321 1.99 5.40 21.61
C LEU A 321 2.66 6.51 20.80
N SER A 322 2.71 6.40 19.48
CA SER A 322 3.31 7.42 18.62
C SER A 322 2.60 8.78 18.68
N LEU A 323 1.29 8.77 18.97
CA LEU A 323 0.46 9.99 19.02
C LEU A 323 0.45 10.68 20.40
N ILE A 324 1.10 10.09 21.42
CA ILE A 324 1.21 10.69 22.77
C ILE A 324 1.86 12.09 22.68
N GLY A 325 1.28 13.06 23.37
CA GLY A 325 1.78 14.44 23.41
C GLY A 325 1.27 15.35 22.28
N LEU A 326 0.51 14.85 21.29
CA LEU A 326 -0.15 15.69 20.28
C LEU A 326 -1.45 16.33 20.76
N LYS A 327 -1.88 16.05 21.99
CA LYS A 327 -3.15 16.55 22.57
C LYS A 327 -4.39 16.19 21.71
N LEU A 328 -4.35 15.05 21.02
CA LEU A 328 -5.48 14.52 20.27
C LEU A 328 -6.49 13.90 21.23
N LYS A 329 -7.78 13.94 20.87
CA LYS A 329 -8.83 13.24 21.62
C LYS A 329 -8.62 11.72 21.52
N ALA A 330 -9.03 11.00 22.57
CA ALA A 330 -8.95 9.52 22.58
C ALA A 330 -9.69 8.88 21.40
N SER A 331 -10.82 9.48 20.98
CA SER A 331 -11.56 9.04 19.77
C SER A 331 -10.74 9.18 18.50
N THR A 332 -9.96 10.24 18.35
CA THR A 332 -9.10 10.47 17.19
C THR A 332 -7.91 9.50 17.21
N VAL A 333 -7.31 9.28 18.38
CA VAL A 333 -6.23 8.28 18.52
C VAL A 333 -6.76 6.89 18.16
N LEU A 334 -7.91 6.49 18.69
CA LEU A 334 -8.54 5.20 18.38
C LEU A 334 -8.87 5.08 16.89
N PHE A 335 -9.41 6.13 16.29
CA PHE A 335 -9.75 6.17 14.87
C PHE A 335 -8.51 5.99 13.98
N LEU A 336 -7.44 6.77 14.19
CA LEU A 336 -6.18 6.65 13.46
C LEU A 336 -5.51 5.30 13.68
N SER A 337 -5.60 4.75 14.90
CA SER A 337 -5.03 3.43 15.22
C SER A 337 -5.76 2.28 14.53
N TRP A 338 -7.09 2.36 14.43
CA TRP A 338 -7.91 1.34 13.80
C TRP A 338 -7.86 1.42 12.28
N PHE A 339 -8.03 2.59 11.67
CA PHE A 339 -8.11 2.74 10.22
C PHE A 339 -6.73 2.74 9.53
N GLY A 340 -6.06 1.60 9.63
CA GLY A 340 -4.84 1.24 8.91
C GLY A 340 -4.99 -0.15 8.29
N PRO A 341 -5.90 -0.33 7.28
CA PRO A 341 -6.16 -1.65 6.69
C PRO A 341 -4.92 -2.21 6.00
N ARG A 342 -4.73 -3.53 6.09
CA ARG A 342 -3.70 -4.26 5.35
C ARG A 342 -4.30 -4.69 4.02
N GLY A 343 -3.58 -4.49 2.93
CA GLY A 343 -4.13 -4.71 1.60
C GLY A 343 -3.11 -5.19 0.59
N LEU A 344 -3.17 -4.57 -0.59
CA LEU A 344 -2.42 -4.98 -1.77
C LEU A 344 -0.92 -5.06 -1.53
N ALA A 345 -0.31 -4.04 -0.93
CA ALA A 345 1.14 -4.01 -0.69
C ALA A 345 1.64 -5.20 0.13
N SER A 346 0.90 -5.60 1.19
CA SER A 346 1.27 -6.77 1.99
C SER A 346 1.27 -8.07 1.18
N LEU A 347 0.31 -8.25 0.27
CA LEU A 347 0.28 -9.39 -0.64
C LEU A 347 1.43 -9.35 -1.64
N LEU A 348 1.66 -8.19 -2.24
CA LEU A 348 2.71 -8.00 -3.24
C LEU A 348 4.10 -8.22 -2.65
N PHE A 349 4.35 -7.74 -1.42
CA PHE A 349 5.61 -7.97 -0.72
C PHE A 349 5.80 -9.45 -0.35
N ALA A 350 4.76 -10.13 0.10
CA ALA A 350 4.84 -11.56 0.39
C ALA A 350 5.16 -12.37 -0.87
N LEU A 351 4.48 -12.09 -1.98
CA LEU A 351 4.72 -12.75 -3.28
C LEU A 351 6.12 -12.45 -3.82
N LEU A 352 6.54 -11.18 -3.79
CA LEU A 352 7.87 -10.75 -4.23
C LEU A 352 8.97 -11.52 -3.48
N VAL A 353 8.88 -11.55 -2.15
CA VAL A 353 9.91 -12.18 -1.33
C VAL A 353 9.96 -13.69 -1.55
N ILE A 354 8.83 -14.35 -1.71
CA ILE A 354 8.80 -15.81 -1.97
C ILE A 354 9.31 -16.12 -3.37
N GLY A 355 9.06 -15.26 -4.35
CA GLY A 355 9.57 -15.41 -5.71
C GLY A 355 11.09 -15.21 -5.81
N GLU A 356 11.65 -14.27 -5.04
CA GLU A 356 13.07 -13.92 -5.11
C GLU A 356 13.97 -14.68 -4.12
N PHE A 357 13.42 -15.09 -2.95
CA PHE A 357 14.19 -15.67 -1.86
C PHE A 357 13.70 -17.07 -1.51
N ASN A 358 14.65 -17.99 -1.29
CA ASN A 358 14.33 -19.34 -0.82
C ASN A 358 14.22 -19.33 0.72
N LEU A 359 13.05 -18.97 1.24
CA LEU A 359 12.79 -18.86 2.67
C LEU A 359 12.33 -20.21 3.25
N PRO A 360 12.88 -20.67 4.39
CA PRO A 360 12.47 -21.90 5.04
C PRO A 360 10.96 -21.96 5.33
N HIS A 361 10.38 -20.85 5.80
CA HIS A 361 8.95 -20.75 6.14
C HIS A 361 8.18 -19.77 5.24
N GLY A 362 8.62 -19.60 3.98
CA GLY A 362 8.03 -18.65 3.02
C GLY A 362 6.53 -18.88 2.79
N GLU A 363 6.11 -20.15 2.62
CA GLU A 363 4.69 -20.49 2.43
C GLU A 363 3.83 -20.14 3.65
N GLN A 364 4.38 -20.31 4.87
CA GLN A 364 3.66 -19.93 6.09
C GLN A 364 3.55 -18.42 6.22
N ILE A 365 4.60 -17.66 5.89
CA ILE A 365 4.57 -16.18 5.82
C ILE A 365 3.51 -15.71 4.81
N LEU A 366 3.42 -16.34 3.64
CA LEU A 366 2.38 -16.06 2.67
C LEU A 366 0.99 -16.34 3.23
N THR A 367 0.79 -17.51 3.81
CA THR A 367 -0.47 -17.90 4.44
C THR A 367 -0.94 -16.90 5.48
N ILE A 368 -0.06 -16.46 6.39
CA ILE A 368 -0.38 -15.45 7.40
C ILE A 368 -0.71 -14.10 6.75
N SER A 369 0.04 -13.72 5.72
CA SER A 369 -0.18 -12.47 4.98
C SER A 369 -1.55 -12.46 4.28
N VAL A 370 -1.89 -13.56 3.61
CA VAL A 370 -3.19 -13.79 2.97
C VAL A 370 -4.32 -13.65 3.99
N LEU A 371 -4.25 -14.38 5.10
CA LEU A 371 -5.28 -14.33 6.14
C LEU A 371 -5.42 -12.93 6.74
N THR A 372 -4.30 -12.24 6.98
CA THR A 372 -4.31 -10.88 7.54
C THR A 372 -5.01 -9.91 6.58
N VAL A 373 -4.75 -10.00 5.29
CA VAL A 373 -5.40 -9.15 4.29
C VAL A 373 -6.91 -9.45 4.20
N VAL A 374 -7.30 -10.71 4.20
CA VAL A 374 -8.73 -11.10 4.21
C VAL A 374 -9.45 -10.60 5.47
N PHE A 375 -8.84 -10.76 6.64
CA PHE A 375 -9.38 -10.21 7.88
C PHE A 375 -9.47 -8.70 7.86
N SER A 376 -8.44 -8.05 7.31
CA SER A 376 -8.41 -6.60 7.12
C SER A 376 -9.54 -6.12 6.21
N MET A 377 -9.72 -6.75 5.05
CA MET A 377 -10.80 -6.44 4.11
C MET A 377 -12.16 -6.52 4.81
N ALA A 378 -12.43 -7.63 5.53
CA ALA A 378 -13.69 -7.83 6.24
C ALA A 378 -13.87 -6.82 7.37
N ALA A 379 -12.89 -6.69 8.28
CA ALA A 379 -13.00 -5.85 9.47
C ALA A 379 -13.12 -4.36 9.12
N HIS A 380 -12.25 -3.86 8.24
CA HIS A 380 -12.26 -2.44 7.87
C HIS A 380 -13.40 -2.12 6.90
N GLY A 381 -13.76 -3.01 5.97
CA GLY A 381 -14.92 -2.82 5.11
C GLY A 381 -16.21 -2.66 5.92
N ILE A 382 -16.46 -3.57 6.88
CA ILE A 382 -17.65 -3.52 7.73
C ILE A 382 -17.64 -2.29 8.65
N SER A 383 -16.48 -1.92 9.20
CA SER A 383 -16.38 -0.85 10.19
C SER A 383 -16.18 0.55 9.59
N ALA A 384 -15.85 0.70 8.30
CA ALA A 384 -15.52 1.99 7.69
C ALA A 384 -16.63 3.03 7.82
N VAL A 385 -17.82 2.73 7.30
CA VAL A 385 -18.96 3.66 7.33
C VAL A 385 -19.47 3.92 8.75
N PRO A 386 -19.76 2.89 9.58
CA PRO A 386 -20.20 3.13 10.96
C PRO A 386 -19.13 3.80 11.81
N GLY A 387 -17.85 3.44 11.64
CA GLY A 387 -16.74 4.06 12.35
C GLY A 387 -16.57 5.54 12.03
N ALA A 388 -16.65 5.92 10.75
CA ALA A 388 -16.63 7.32 10.33
C ALA A 388 -17.79 8.13 10.93
N ARG A 389 -19.00 7.58 10.96
CA ARG A 389 -20.18 8.22 11.57
C ARG A 389 -20.04 8.39 13.08
N LEU A 390 -19.59 7.34 13.78
CA LEU A 390 -19.36 7.39 15.23
C LEU A 390 -18.30 8.42 15.58
N TYR A 391 -17.20 8.46 14.83
CA TYR A 391 -16.13 9.42 15.01
C TYR A 391 -16.62 10.87 14.79
N ALA A 392 -17.32 11.13 13.69
CA ALA A 392 -17.89 12.44 13.39
C ALA A 392 -18.88 12.90 14.48
N ALA A 393 -19.75 12.00 14.99
CA ALA A 393 -20.68 12.30 16.06
C ALA A 393 -19.97 12.66 17.40
N GLN A 394 -18.83 12.02 17.69
CA GLN A 394 -18.05 12.33 18.89
C GLN A 394 -17.32 13.68 18.81
N ILE A 395 -16.85 14.06 17.61
CA ILE A 395 -16.22 15.35 17.39
C ILE A 395 -17.25 16.48 17.40
N GLY A 396 -18.39 16.31 16.70
CA GLY A 396 -19.44 17.33 16.59
C GLY A 396 -20.09 17.71 17.92
N LYS A 397 -20.21 16.78 18.87
CA LYS A 397 -20.74 17.06 20.22
C LYS A 397 -19.88 18.00 21.08
N HIS A 398 -18.66 18.34 20.65
CA HIS A 398 -17.71 19.16 21.41
C HIS A 398 -17.38 20.49 20.72
N GLN A 399 -18.10 20.85 19.64
CA GLN A 399 -17.91 22.15 18.98
C GLN A 399 -18.43 23.34 19.82
N ASP A 400 -19.16 23.08 20.91
CA ASP A 400 -19.73 24.14 21.79
C ASP A 400 -18.79 24.64 22.90
N HIS A 401 -17.55 24.13 22.99
CA HIS A 401 -16.56 24.59 23.97
C HIS A 401 -15.26 25.01 23.27
N GLU A 402 -14.95 26.31 23.47
CA GLU A 402 -13.74 27.03 23.10
C GLU A 402 -12.47 26.28 23.53
N ASP A 403 -11.84 25.61 22.59
CA ASP A 403 -10.40 25.44 22.41
C ASP A 403 -10.22 24.66 21.12
N ASP A 404 -9.77 25.34 20.05
CA ASP A 404 -9.62 24.78 18.72
C ASP A 404 -8.57 23.63 18.74
N PRO A 405 -8.98 22.34 18.91
CA PRO A 405 -8.05 21.25 18.93
C PRO A 405 -7.38 21.19 17.56
N LEU A 406 -6.13 20.74 17.52
CA LEU A 406 -5.35 20.55 16.27
C LEU A 406 -6.11 19.81 15.17
N GLU A 407 -7.24 19.19 15.50
CA GLU A 407 -8.14 18.42 14.61
C GLU A 407 -9.00 19.31 13.70
N HIS A 408 -9.31 20.56 14.12
CA HIS A 408 -10.26 21.45 13.45
C HIS A 408 -9.63 22.64 12.71
N ARG A 409 -8.32 22.81 12.75
CA ARG A 409 -7.67 23.89 11.99
C ARG A 409 -7.91 23.65 10.50
N HIS A 410 -8.96 24.31 9.97
CA HIS A 410 -9.17 24.44 8.55
C HIS A 410 -8.00 25.21 7.95
N SER A 411 -7.47 24.74 6.83
CA SER A 411 -6.65 25.59 5.99
C SER A 411 -7.57 26.66 5.39
N GLU A 412 -7.68 27.82 6.01
CA GLU A 412 -8.48 28.97 5.55
C GLU A 412 -8.06 29.56 4.20
N SER A 413 -7.18 28.91 3.45
CA SER A 413 -6.60 29.47 2.23
C SER A 413 -7.23 29.04 0.92
N HIS A 414 -8.34 28.29 0.90
CA HIS A 414 -8.94 27.84 -0.37
C HIS A 414 -10.36 28.34 -0.65
N ARG A 415 -10.98 29.16 0.20
CA ARG A 415 -12.31 29.75 -0.08
C ARG A 415 -12.26 31.04 -0.90
N ASP A 416 -11.15 31.76 -0.95
CA ASP A 416 -11.10 33.11 -1.55
C ASP A 416 -10.57 33.19 -2.98
N LYS A 417 -10.38 32.09 -3.70
CA LYS A 417 -9.90 32.14 -5.11
C LYS A 417 -10.87 31.64 -6.16
N PHE A 418 -12.10 31.26 -5.81
CA PHE A 418 -13.11 30.82 -6.80
C PHE A 418 -14.40 31.66 -6.83
N THR A 419 -14.37 32.88 -6.33
CA THR A 419 -15.40 33.87 -6.64
C THR A 419 -14.70 35.06 -7.27
N VAL A 420 -14.56 35.05 -8.57
CA VAL A 420 -14.67 36.19 -9.54
C VAL A 420 -14.18 35.69 -10.90
N ARG A 421 -15.16 35.64 -11.79
CA ARG A 421 -15.24 35.63 -13.27
C ARG A 421 -15.31 34.29 -13.94
#